data_b49c204526c5fd5b0ad0655bbd46eafa
#
_entry.id   b49c204526c5fd5b0ad0655bbd46eafa
#
_cell.length_a   1.000
_cell.length_b   1.000
_cell.length_c   1.000
_cell.angle_alpha   90.00
_cell.angle_beta   90.00
_cell.angle_gamma   90.00
#
_symmetry.space_group_name_H-M   'P 1'
#
loop_
_entity.id
_entity.type
_entity.pdbx_description
1 polymer ?
#
loop_
_entity_poly.entity_id
_entity_poly.type
_entity_poly.pdbx_seq_one_letter_code
_entity_poly.pdbx_strand_id
1 'polypeptide(L)'
;IKDFTLSEKKFFNKKKILITGVSGLIGINLLFFFNKLNSNQKINIEIDGTYNNKLFNFVKSHFIKKKNFIFLKINLTKSKALFNKKYDLIFHCAGYGQPSKFMKNKKETFLLNSKLIKDFKKYLKKDGKFVYMSTTEIYSGSSKKCKEDDVGHTGPLHPRSAYIDSKKFGESYIVNMFDNYLIFRVCLTYGPGVKLDDERVLKEKGIPF
;
A
#
# COMPACT_ATOMS: atom_id res chain seq x y z
N ILE A 1 -8.58 -17.95 8.89
CA ILE A 1 -8.28 -17.91 7.45
C ILE A 1 -8.72 -19.25 6.89
N LYS A 2 -9.59 -19.22 5.88
CA LYS A 2 -9.97 -20.39 5.09
C LYS A 2 -8.70 -21.07 4.57
N ASP A 3 -8.67 -22.40 4.54
CA ASP A 3 -7.51 -23.09 4.00
C ASP A 3 -7.33 -22.77 2.52
N PHE A 4 -6.10 -22.47 2.15
CA PHE A 4 -5.75 -22.22 0.76
C PHE A 4 -5.81 -23.49 -0.05
N THR A 5 -6.33 -23.38 -1.26
CA THR A 5 -6.28 -24.43 -2.27
C THR A 5 -4.83 -24.79 -2.64
N LEU A 6 -4.62 -25.94 -3.22
CA LEU A 6 -3.28 -26.33 -3.72
C LEU A 6 -2.72 -25.32 -4.74
N SER A 7 -3.57 -24.76 -5.60
CA SER A 7 -3.18 -23.77 -6.60
C SER A 7 -2.71 -22.46 -5.94
N GLU A 8 -3.43 -21.97 -4.91
CA GLU A 8 -3.05 -20.76 -4.16
C GLU A 8 -1.74 -20.96 -3.39
N LYS A 9 -1.55 -22.13 -2.75
CA LYS A 9 -0.28 -22.49 -2.09
C LYS A 9 0.87 -22.50 -3.08
N LYS A 10 0.69 -23.13 -4.25
CA LYS A 10 1.69 -23.15 -5.32
C LYS A 10 2.01 -21.77 -5.84
N PHE A 11 1.01 -20.88 -5.97
CA PHE A 11 1.19 -19.52 -6.41
C PHE A 11 2.10 -18.72 -5.47
N PHE A 12 1.87 -18.81 -4.14
CA PHE A 12 2.63 -18.01 -3.17
C PHE A 12 3.98 -18.64 -2.77
N ASN A 13 4.17 -19.95 -2.94
CA ASN A 13 5.38 -20.60 -2.48
C ASN A 13 6.64 -20.06 -3.18
N LYS A 14 7.69 -19.78 -2.39
CA LYS A 14 8.96 -19.22 -2.83
C LYS A 14 8.87 -17.84 -3.52
N LYS A 15 7.75 -17.13 -3.33
CA LYS A 15 7.62 -15.76 -3.83
C LYS A 15 8.42 -14.77 -2.99
N LYS A 16 9.02 -13.78 -3.68
CA LYS A 16 9.65 -12.61 -3.08
C LYS A 16 8.69 -11.44 -3.18
N ILE A 17 8.28 -10.92 -2.04
CA ILE A 17 7.27 -9.86 -1.94
C ILE A 17 7.87 -8.61 -1.33
N LEU A 18 7.64 -7.47 -1.96
CA LEU A 18 7.89 -6.17 -1.39
C LEU A 18 6.58 -5.56 -0.87
N ILE A 19 6.57 -5.12 0.37
CA ILE A 19 5.47 -4.34 0.94
C ILE A 19 6.01 -2.97 1.35
N THR A 20 5.62 -1.92 0.65
CA THR A 20 6.00 -0.57 1.07
C THR A 20 5.04 -0.05 2.13
N GLY A 21 5.56 0.71 3.10
CA GLY A 21 4.73 1.30 4.14
C GLY A 21 4.21 0.31 5.20
N VAL A 22 5.05 -0.62 5.64
CA VAL A 22 4.69 -1.62 6.66
C VAL A 22 4.48 -1.05 8.08
N SER A 23 4.62 0.24 8.27
CA SER A 23 4.20 0.96 9.48
C SER A 23 2.77 1.53 9.37
N GLY A 24 2.12 1.40 8.21
CA GLY A 24 0.73 1.79 7.99
C GLY A 24 -0.24 0.62 8.21
N LEU A 25 -1.54 0.93 8.37
CA LEU A 25 -2.59 -0.05 8.66
C LEU A 25 -2.59 -1.23 7.69
N ILE A 26 -2.63 -0.96 6.38
CA ILE A 26 -2.68 -2.02 5.36
C ILE A 26 -1.39 -2.83 5.38
N GLY A 27 -0.23 -2.17 5.40
CA GLY A 27 1.07 -2.83 5.39
C GLY A 27 1.30 -3.76 6.58
N ILE A 28 0.89 -3.35 7.79
CA ILE A 28 0.95 -4.19 9.00
C ILE A 28 0.08 -5.44 8.83
N ASN A 29 -1.16 -5.29 8.40
CA ASN A 29 -2.07 -6.41 8.23
C ASN A 29 -1.59 -7.40 7.16
N LEU A 30 -1.00 -6.91 6.06
CA LEU A 30 -0.36 -7.76 5.05
C LEU A 30 0.83 -8.55 5.64
N LEU A 31 1.68 -7.92 6.47
CA LEU A 31 2.78 -8.64 7.15
C LEU A 31 2.26 -9.82 7.97
N PHE A 32 1.25 -9.59 8.82
CA PHE A 32 0.67 -10.66 9.64
C PHE A 32 -0.07 -11.70 8.81
N PHE A 33 -0.73 -11.30 7.74
CA PHE A 33 -1.37 -12.22 6.79
C PHE A 33 -0.34 -13.18 6.17
N PHE A 34 0.74 -12.67 5.58
CA PHE A 34 1.77 -13.50 4.97
C PHE A 34 2.55 -14.34 6.00
N ASN A 35 2.75 -13.81 7.21
CA ASN A 35 3.32 -14.60 8.29
C ASN A 35 2.44 -15.79 8.65
N LYS A 36 1.12 -15.59 8.72
CA LYS A 36 0.17 -16.68 9.00
C LYS A 36 0.16 -17.71 7.86
N LEU A 37 0.26 -17.27 6.59
CA LEU A 37 0.39 -18.18 5.46
C LEU A 37 1.66 -19.03 5.57
N ASN A 38 2.81 -18.42 5.84
CA ASN A 38 4.06 -19.17 6.02
C ASN A 38 3.97 -20.21 7.13
N SER A 39 3.35 -19.86 8.27
CA SER A 39 3.24 -20.75 9.42
C SER A 39 2.22 -21.87 9.20
N ASN A 40 1.00 -21.52 8.78
CA ASN A 40 -0.13 -22.44 8.74
C ASN A 40 -0.12 -23.32 7.48
N GLN A 41 0.36 -22.80 6.35
CA GLN A 41 0.30 -23.48 5.07
C GLN A 41 1.62 -24.12 4.65
N LYS A 42 2.67 -24.01 5.49
CA LYS A 42 4.03 -24.54 5.22
C LYS A 42 4.58 -24.09 3.87
N ILE A 43 4.30 -22.85 3.48
CA ILE A 43 4.86 -22.21 2.29
C ILE A 43 6.00 -21.28 2.68
N ASN A 44 6.90 -21.00 1.75
CA ASN A 44 8.05 -20.14 1.99
C ASN A 44 7.92 -18.85 1.17
N ILE A 45 7.42 -17.79 1.81
CA ILE A 45 7.35 -16.45 1.22
C ILE A 45 8.42 -15.58 1.87
N GLU A 46 9.25 -14.94 1.06
CA GLU A 46 10.22 -13.93 1.50
C GLU A 46 9.59 -12.54 1.40
N ILE A 47 9.70 -11.73 2.45
CA ILE A 47 9.08 -10.41 2.50
C ILE A 47 10.09 -9.34 2.88
N ASP A 48 10.20 -8.34 2.02
CA ASP A 48 10.84 -7.07 2.35
C ASP A 48 9.78 -6.03 2.66
N GLY A 49 9.85 -5.46 3.86
CA GLY A 49 8.95 -4.41 4.32
C GLY A 49 9.66 -3.06 4.45
N THR A 50 9.18 -2.00 3.77
CA THR A 50 9.78 -0.67 3.95
C THR A 50 9.00 0.19 4.93
N TYR A 51 9.73 0.99 5.71
CA TYR A 51 9.17 2.02 6.59
C TYR A 51 10.05 3.28 6.55
N ASN A 52 9.45 4.45 6.80
CA ASN A 52 10.19 5.72 6.77
C ASN A 52 10.78 6.06 8.15
N ASN A 53 9.93 6.40 9.11
CA ASN A 53 10.36 6.96 10.40
C ASN A 53 10.55 5.86 11.46
N LYS A 54 9.48 5.20 11.86
CA LYS A 54 9.46 4.23 12.96
C LYS A 54 8.65 3.00 12.59
N LEU A 55 9.19 1.83 12.88
CA LEU A 55 8.44 0.58 12.89
C LEU A 55 7.96 0.35 14.34
N PHE A 56 6.72 -0.07 14.51
CA PHE A 56 6.16 -0.34 15.85
C PHE A 56 6.92 -1.45 16.57
N ASN A 57 7.07 -1.31 17.88
CA ASN A 57 7.83 -2.27 18.71
C ASN A 57 7.21 -3.67 18.63
N PHE A 58 5.88 -3.79 18.66
CA PHE A 58 5.22 -5.09 18.55
C PHE A 58 5.47 -5.78 17.19
N VAL A 59 5.62 -5.02 16.09
CA VAL A 59 6.01 -5.58 14.79
C VAL A 59 7.45 -6.08 14.86
N LYS A 60 8.36 -5.26 15.40
CA LYS A 60 9.76 -5.65 15.55
C LYS A 60 9.89 -6.92 16.37
N SER A 61 9.30 -6.98 17.58
CA SER A 61 9.40 -8.13 18.47
C SER A 61 8.81 -9.40 17.85
N HIS A 62 7.69 -9.28 17.14
CA HIS A 62 7.04 -10.44 16.50
C HIS A 62 7.86 -11.04 15.35
N PHE A 63 8.58 -10.22 14.60
CA PHE A 63 9.28 -10.64 13.38
C PHE A 63 10.81 -10.77 13.54
N ILE A 64 11.42 -10.33 14.64
CA ILE A 64 12.89 -10.26 14.82
C ILE A 64 13.62 -11.60 14.59
N LYS A 65 12.99 -12.71 14.90
CA LYS A 65 13.56 -14.06 14.72
C LYS A 65 13.15 -14.73 13.38
N LYS A 66 12.41 -14.05 12.52
CA LYS A 66 11.86 -14.62 11.28
C LYS A 66 12.78 -14.25 10.12
N LYS A 67 13.64 -15.18 9.68
CA LYS A 67 14.65 -14.98 8.63
C LYS A 67 14.07 -14.57 7.26
N ASN A 68 12.82 -14.88 7.00
CA ASN A 68 12.12 -14.56 5.75
C ASN A 68 11.43 -13.19 5.75
N PHE A 69 11.61 -12.37 6.80
CA PHE A 69 11.11 -11.00 6.89
C PHE A 69 12.27 -10.02 7.09
N ILE A 70 12.44 -9.11 6.14
CA ILE A 70 13.48 -8.07 6.18
C ILE A 70 12.79 -6.71 6.26
N PHE A 71 13.24 -5.86 7.19
CA PHE A 71 12.70 -4.51 7.36
C PHE A 71 13.73 -3.46 6.94
N LEU A 72 13.36 -2.65 5.96
CA LEU A 72 14.22 -1.64 5.36
C LEU A 72 13.73 -0.24 5.75
N LYS A 73 14.56 0.51 6.46
CA LYS A 73 14.30 1.92 6.75
C LYS A 73 14.69 2.77 5.54
N ILE A 74 13.69 3.16 4.73
CA ILE A 74 13.91 3.89 3.49
C ILE A 74 12.93 5.05 3.38
N ASN A 75 13.43 6.25 3.13
CA ASN A 75 12.60 7.35 2.65
C ASN A 75 12.45 7.24 1.12
N LEU A 76 11.33 6.68 0.68
CA LEU A 76 11.06 6.38 -0.72
C LEU A 76 11.05 7.63 -1.63
N THR A 77 10.77 8.82 -1.09
CA THR A 77 10.72 10.06 -1.89
C THR A 77 12.11 10.69 -2.09
N LYS A 78 13.11 10.29 -1.30
CA LYS A 78 14.45 10.87 -1.32
C LYS A 78 15.53 9.91 -1.84
N SER A 79 15.31 8.62 -1.77
CA SER A 79 16.30 7.61 -2.16
C SER A 79 16.39 7.44 -3.68
N LYS A 80 17.62 7.44 -4.22
CA LYS A 80 17.88 7.27 -5.68
C LYS A 80 17.80 5.80 -6.11
N ALA A 81 18.40 4.89 -5.33
CA ALA A 81 18.29 3.44 -5.52
C ALA A 81 17.53 2.86 -4.33
N LEU A 82 16.41 2.19 -4.60
CA LEU A 82 15.54 1.69 -3.56
C LEU A 82 15.88 0.25 -3.15
N PHE A 83 16.14 -0.62 -4.12
CA PHE A 83 16.34 -2.05 -3.90
C PHE A 83 17.42 -2.59 -4.84
N ASN A 84 18.09 -3.68 -4.41
CA ASN A 84 19.10 -4.40 -5.18
C ASN A 84 18.59 -5.74 -5.75
N LYS A 85 17.30 -6.02 -5.62
CA LYS A 85 16.67 -7.26 -6.07
C LYS A 85 15.33 -7.03 -6.75
N LYS A 86 14.82 -8.05 -7.42
CA LYS A 86 13.50 -8.05 -8.08
C LYS A 86 12.51 -8.91 -7.31
N TYR A 87 11.24 -8.51 -7.38
CA TYR A 87 10.13 -9.10 -6.65
C TYR A 87 9.10 -9.75 -7.57
N ASP A 88 8.47 -10.81 -7.09
CA ASP A 88 7.32 -11.43 -7.74
C ASP A 88 6.05 -10.60 -7.54
N LEU A 89 5.92 -9.95 -6.37
CA LEU A 89 4.80 -9.09 -6.02
C LEU A 89 5.32 -7.83 -5.34
N ILE A 90 4.76 -6.67 -5.69
CA ILE A 90 5.00 -5.41 -4.99
C ILE A 90 3.67 -4.84 -4.52
N PHE A 91 3.46 -4.76 -3.21
CA PHE A 91 2.33 -4.07 -2.60
C PHE A 91 2.75 -2.64 -2.25
N HIS A 92 2.27 -1.67 -3.00
CA HIS A 92 2.56 -0.26 -2.73
C HIS A 92 1.52 0.33 -1.78
N CYS A 93 1.81 0.21 -0.47
CA CYS A 93 0.97 0.73 0.61
C CYS A 93 1.53 2.01 1.26
N ALA A 94 2.74 2.45 0.85
CA ALA A 94 3.32 3.68 1.36
C ALA A 94 2.56 4.90 0.84
N GLY A 95 2.06 5.70 1.76
CA GLY A 95 1.32 6.92 1.45
C GLY A 95 0.70 7.52 2.70
N TYR A 96 0.28 8.77 2.59
CA TYR A 96 -0.50 9.42 3.63
C TYR A 96 -1.99 9.15 3.36
N GLY A 97 -2.62 8.32 4.18
CA GLY A 97 -4.04 7.96 4.04
C GLY A 97 -5.00 8.81 4.90
N GLN A 98 -4.49 9.70 5.75
CA GLN A 98 -5.29 10.56 6.62
C GLN A 98 -5.36 11.98 6.05
N PRO A 99 -6.55 12.64 5.99
CA PRO A 99 -6.70 13.98 5.43
C PRO A 99 -5.74 15.01 6.01
N SER A 100 -5.63 15.11 7.33
CA SER A 100 -4.69 16.03 7.98
C SER A 100 -3.25 15.80 7.57
N LYS A 101 -2.85 14.55 7.34
CA LYS A 101 -1.47 14.20 6.95
C LYS A 101 -1.20 14.49 5.48
N PHE A 102 -2.07 14.08 4.56
CA PHE A 102 -1.80 14.33 3.15
C PHE A 102 -1.96 15.80 2.75
N MET A 103 -2.85 16.54 3.40
CA MET A 103 -2.97 17.98 3.20
C MET A 103 -1.75 18.75 3.72
N LYS A 104 -1.17 18.31 4.83
CA LYS A 104 0.07 18.90 5.38
C LYS A 104 1.31 18.54 4.55
N ASN A 105 1.36 17.34 3.96
CA ASN A 105 2.52 16.82 3.24
C ASN A 105 2.21 16.62 1.74
N LYS A 106 1.68 17.67 1.08
CA LYS A 106 1.20 17.62 -0.32
C LYS A 106 2.26 17.13 -1.29
N LYS A 107 3.49 17.66 -1.19
CA LYS A 107 4.62 17.29 -2.07
C LYS A 107 4.96 15.81 -1.96
N GLU A 108 5.17 15.31 -0.75
CA GLU A 108 5.48 13.90 -0.48
C GLU A 108 4.33 13.00 -0.89
N THR A 109 3.09 13.42 -0.66
CA THR A 109 1.88 12.70 -1.10
C THR A 109 1.88 12.53 -2.61
N PHE A 110 2.12 13.61 -3.33
CA PHE A 110 2.17 13.57 -4.79
C PHE A 110 3.29 12.66 -5.28
N LEU A 111 4.49 12.79 -4.74
CA LEU A 111 5.65 11.97 -5.13
C LEU A 111 5.43 10.46 -4.89
N LEU A 112 4.86 10.09 -3.73
CA LEU A 112 4.59 8.70 -3.37
C LEU A 112 3.53 8.06 -4.29
N ASN A 113 2.53 8.82 -4.70
CA ASN A 113 1.42 8.30 -5.49
C ASN A 113 1.64 8.38 -7.02
N SER A 114 2.66 9.11 -7.47
CA SER A 114 2.91 9.36 -8.89
C SER A 114 4.33 8.99 -9.33
N LYS A 115 5.31 9.86 -9.06
CA LYS A 115 6.68 9.71 -9.55
C LYS A 115 7.30 8.37 -9.16
N LEU A 116 7.09 7.94 -7.93
CA LEU A 116 7.67 6.71 -7.40
C LEU A 116 7.14 5.45 -8.10
N ILE A 117 5.90 5.47 -8.61
CA ILE A 117 5.27 4.30 -9.24
C ILE A 117 6.10 3.83 -10.43
N LYS A 118 6.57 4.75 -11.26
CA LYS A 118 7.40 4.39 -12.42
C LYS A 118 8.68 3.66 -12.03
N ASP A 119 9.26 3.98 -10.88
CA ASP A 119 10.49 3.36 -10.41
C ASP A 119 10.30 1.92 -9.95
N PHE A 120 9.09 1.52 -9.58
CA PHE A 120 8.81 0.15 -9.16
C PHE A 120 8.84 -0.85 -10.31
N LYS A 121 8.57 -0.45 -11.56
CA LYS A 121 8.60 -1.38 -12.71
C LYS A 121 9.95 -2.08 -12.84
N LYS A 122 11.07 -1.39 -12.61
CA LYS A 122 12.42 -1.97 -12.68
C LYS A 122 12.70 -3.03 -11.60
N TYR A 123 11.94 -3.02 -10.51
CA TYR A 123 12.06 -3.98 -9.40
C TYR A 123 11.09 -5.15 -9.49
N LEU A 124 10.21 -5.20 -10.48
CA LEU A 124 9.40 -6.37 -10.78
C LEU A 124 10.20 -7.39 -11.60
N LYS A 125 9.98 -8.68 -11.34
CA LYS A 125 10.35 -9.75 -12.26
C LYS A 125 9.50 -9.66 -13.53
N LYS A 126 9.87 -10.39 -14.58
CA LYS A 126 9.17 -10.39 -15.88
C LYS A 126 7.66 -10.61 -15.71
N ASP A 127 7.26 -11.62 -14.93
CA ASP A 127 5.84 -11.95 -14.66
C ASP A 127 5.36 -11.41 -13.31
N GLY A 128 6.09 -10.45 -12.75
CA GLY A 128 5.78 -9.87 -11.44
C GLY A 128 4.54 -8.99 -11.50
N LYS A 129 3.77 -8.95 -10.40
CA LYS A 129 2.53 -8.16 -10.29
C LYS A 129 2.71 -6.97 -9.36
N PHE A 130 2.25 -5.81 -9.80
CA PHE A 130 2.19 -4.60 -9.01
C PHE A 130 0.80 -4.40 -8.40
N VAL A 131 0.73 -4.26 -7.10
CA VAL A 131 -0.53 -4.04 -6.36
C VAL A 131 -0.53 -2.64 -5.77
N TYR A 132 -1.46 -1.81 -6.22
CA TYR A 132 -1.54 -0.40 -5.86
C TYR A 132 -2.73 -0.11 -4.95
N MET A 133 -2.46 0.54 -3.81
CA MET A 133 -3.51 1.05 -2.93
C MET A 133 -3.92 2.44 -3.39
N SER A 134 -4.95 2.50 -4.24
CA SER A 134 -5.64 3.73 -4.64
C SER A 134 -6.69 4.13 -3.59
N THR A 135 -7.68 4.91 -3.96
CA THR A 135 -8.68 5.45 -3.04
C THR A 135 -10.03 5.66 -3.72
N THR A 136 -11.11 5.52 -2.99
CA THR A 136 -12.45 5.92 -3.45
C THR A 136 -12.60 7.43 -3.60
N GLU A 137 -11.68 8.24 -3.04
CA GLU A 137 -11.72 9.70 -3.25
C GLU A 137 -11.52 10.12 -4.70
N ILE A 138 -11.08 9.23 -5.60
CA ILE A 138 -11.06 9.54 -7.04
C ILE A 138 -12.45 9.76 -7.62
N TYR A 139 -13.50 9.31 -6.94
CA TYR A 139 -14.91 9.55 -7.30
C TYR A 139 -15.45 10.88 -6.76
N SER A 140 -14.64 11.65 -6.01
CA SER A 140 -15.06 12.93 -5.43
C SER A 140 -15.59 13.89 -6.50
N GLY A 141 -16.71 14.54 -6.18
CA GLY A 141 -17.43 15.41 -7.15
C GLY A 141 -18.44 14.68 -8.03
N SER A 142 -18.61 13.37 -7.87
CA SER A 142 -19.72 12.63 -8.48
C SER A 142 -20.95 12.67 -7.57
N SER A 143 -22.12 12.90 -8.16
CA SER A 143 -23.41 12.87 -7.46
C SER A 143 -24.14 11.53 -7.54
N LYS A 144 -23.60 10.56 -8.28
CA LYS A 144 -24.19 9.24 -8.53
C LYS A 144 -23.36 8.11 -7.94
N LYS A 145 -23.93 6.90 -7.85
CA LYS A 145 -23.17 5.67 -7.60
C LYS A 145 -22.15 5.47 -8.72
N CYS A 146 -20.89 5.24 -8.37
CA CYS A 146 -19.79 5.10 -9.31
C CYS A 146 -19.43 3.62 -9.51
N LYS A 147 -19.09 3.28 -10.76
CA LYS A 147 -18.46 2.03 -11.18
C LYS A 147 -16.94 2.23 -11.29
N GLU A 148 -16.20 1.16 -11.57
CA GLU A 148 -14.74 1.21 -11.72
C GLU A 148 -14.28 2.12 -12.87
N ASP A 149 -15.08 2.25 -13.95
CA ASP A 149 -14.78 3.12 -15.09
C ASP A 149 -15.09 4.60 -14.84
N ASP A 150 -15.84 4.89 -13.78
CA ASP A 150 -16.19 6.27 -13.44
C ASP A 150 -15.03 6.96 -12.72
N VAL A 151 -14.92 8.27 -12.92
CA VAL A 151 -14.00 9.18 -12.23
C VAL A 151 -14.74 10.45 -11.85
N GLY A 152 -14.54 10.92 -10.64
CA GLY A 152 -15.14 12.17 -10.18
C GLY A 152 -14.41 13.41 -10.71
N HIS A 153 -15.11 14.53 -10.66
CA HIS A 153 -14.62 15.84 -11.13
C HIS A 153 -14.20 16.71 -9.94
N THR A 154 -12.91 16.71 -9.65
CA THR A 154 -12.34 17.55 -8.59
C THR A 154 -11.44 18.60 -9.22
N GLY A 155 -11.76 19.88 -8.98
CA GLY A 155 -10.94 20.98 -9.50
C GLY A 155 -9.56 21.06 -8.85
N PRO A 156 -8.55 21.66 -9.53
CA PRO A 156 -7.16 21.71 -9.02
C PRO A 156 -7.00 22.54 -7.74
N LEU A 157 -7.94 23.45 -7.48
CA LEU A 157 -7.94 24.27 -6.25
C LEU A 157 -8.59 23.58 -5.05
N HIS A 158 -9.17 22.39 -5.23
CA HIS A 158 -9.75 21.64 -4.13
C HIS A 158 -8.67 21.29 -3.08
N PRO A 159 -8.93 21.44 -1.76
CA PRO A 159 -7.92 21.22 -0.72
C PRO A 159 -7.24 19.84 -0.77
N ARG A 160 -7.93 18.81 -1.27
CA ARG A 160 -7.44 17.44 -1.41
C ARG A 160 -6.92 17.10 -2.80
N SER A 161 -6.84 18.07 -3.73
CA SER A 161 -6.43 17.81 -5.13
C SER A 161 -5.10 17.07 -5.22
N ALA A 162 -4.08 17.49 -4.46
CA ALA A 162 -2.78 16.83 -4.46
C ALA A 162 -2.87 15.32 -4.15
N TYR A 163 -3.78 14.89 -3.29
CA TYR A 163 -4.01 13.47 -2.99
C TYR A 163 -4.80 12.80 -4.10
N ILE A 164 -5.96 13.36 -4.45
CA ILE A 164 -6.89 12.79 -5.45
C ILE A 164 -6.22 12.67 -6.81
N ASP A 165 -5.62 13.78 -7.29
CA ASP A 165 -5.04 13.82 -8.64
C ASP A 165 -3.76 12.98 -8.73
N SER A 166 -2.96 12.92 -7.67
CA SER A 166 -1.81 12.01 -7.64
C SER A 166 -2.22 10.54 -7.66
N LYS A 167 -3.35 10.18 -7.04
CA LYS A 167 -3.90 8.81 -7.11
C LYS A 167 -4.45 8.50 -8.52
N LYS A 168 -5.19 9.43 -9.14
CA LYS A 168 -5.65 9.31 -10.53
C LYS A 168 -4.47 9.14 -11.49
N PHE A 169 -3.44 9.97 -11.35
CA PHE A 169 -2.22 9.85 -12.15
C PHE A 169 -1.56 8.48 -11.98
N GLY A 170 -1.45 8.01 -10.72
CA GLY A 170 -0.89 6.70 -10.41
C GLY A 170 -1.64 5.56 -11.08
N GLU A 171 -2.98 5.56 -11.04
CA GLU A 171 -3.82 4.57 -11.74
C GLU A 171 -3.59 4.62 -13.25
N SER A 172 -3.67 5.81 -13.84
CA SER A 172 -3.43 6.00 -15.28
C SER A 172 -2.06 5.50 -15.71
N TYR A 173 -1.01 5.82 -14.94
CA TYR A 173 0.33 5.34 -15.23
C TYR A 173 0.43 3.80 -15.16
N ILE A 174 -0.16 3.18 -14.13
CA ILE A 174 -0.14 1.72 -13.95
C ILE A 174 -0.84 1.02 -15.11
N VAL A 175 -2.06 1.44 -15.44
CA VAL A 175 -2.86 0.84 -16.52
C VAL A 175 -2.13 0.86 -17.85
N ASN A 176 -1.40 1.93 -18.14
CA ASN A 176 -0.72 2.09 -19.43
C ASN A 176 0.70 1.51 -19.47
N MET A 177 1.37 1.33 -18.30
CA MET A 177 2.79 1.03 -18.27
C MET A 177 3.15 -0.31 -17.62
N PHE A 178 2.22 -0.95 -16.91
CA PHE A 178 2.47 -2.24 -16.26
C PHE A 178 1.67 -3.37 -16.94
N ASP A 179 2.35 -4.48 -17.21
CA ASP A 179 1.72 -5.62 -17.88
C ASP A 179 0.85 -6.45 -16.94
N ASN A 180 1.16 -6.45 -15.63
CA ASN A 180 0.46 -7.24 -14.63
C ASN A 180 0.28 -6.43 -13.34
N TYR A 181 -0.94 -6.03 -13.04
CA TYR A 181 -1.25 -5.16 -11.91
C TYR A 181 -2.61 -5.49 -11.27
N LEU A 182 -2.81 -4.94 -10.07
CA LEU A 182 -4.09 -4.81 -9.39
C LEU A 182 -4.17 -3.42 -8.76
N ILE A 183 -5.31 -2.77 -8.88
CA ILE A 183 -5.58 -1.47 -8.27
C ILE A 183 -6.76 -1.62 -7.31
N PHE A 184 -6.55 -1.31 -6.04
CA PHE A 184 -7.60 -1.28 -5.03
C PHE A 184 -7.96 0.17 -4.70
N ARG A 185 -9.16 0.61 -5.06
CA ARG A 185 -9.73 1.89 -4.63
C ARG A 185 -10.28 1.74 -3.23
N VAL A 186 -9.37 1.84 -2.25
CA VAL A 186 -9.65 1.60 -0.84
C VAL A 186 -10.52 2.72 -0.29
N CYS A 187 -11.62 2.36 0.37
CA CYS A 187 -12.46 3.29 1.12
C CYS A 187 -11.92 3.52 2.54
N LEU A 188 -12.72 4.11 3.42
CA LEU A 188 -12.36 4.27 4.82
C LEU A 188 -12.12 2.89 5.46
N THR A 189 -10.89 2.66 5.92
CA THR A 189 -10.47 1.39 6.51
C THR A 189 -10.08 1.58 7.97
N TYR A 190 -10.49 0.65 8.81
CA TYR A 190 -10.10 0.55 10.21
C TYR A 190 -9.77 -0.91 10.55
N GLY A 191 -9.16 -1.15 11.70
CA GLY A 191 -8.81 -2.49 12.14
C GLY A 191 -7.57 -2.53 13.02
N PRO A 192 -7.02 -3.70 13.32
CA PRO A 192 -5.83 -3.85 14.15
C PRO A 192 -4.65 -3.01 13.64
N GLY A 193 -4.03 -2.24 14.52
CA GLY A 193 -2.94 -1.32 14.18
C GLY A 193 -3.37 0.12 13.92
N VAL A 194 -4.67 0.44 13.98
CA VAL A 194 -5.15 1.83 14.01
C VAL A 194 -4.89 2.42 15.39
N LYS A 195 -4.37 3.63 15.44
CA LYS A 195 -4.23 4.37 16.69
C LYS A 195 -5.59 4.88 17.16
N LEU A 196 -5.79 4.96 18.48
CA LEU A 196 -7.04 5.46 19.07
C LEU A 196 -7.34 6.93 18.73
N ASP A 197 -6.31 7.72 18.45
CA ASP A 197 -6.38 9.12 18.00
C ASP A 197 -6.43 9.27 16.46
N ASP A 198 -6.60 8.17 15.74
CA ASP A 198 -6.74 8.21 14.28
C ASP A 198 -8.11 8.80 13.90
N GLU A 199 -8.12 9.74 12.97
CA GLU A 199 -9.32 10.40 12.45
C GLU A 199 -10.43 9.41 12.05
N ARG A 200 -10.05 8.24 11.56
CA ARG A 200 -10.97 7.17 11.18
C ARG A 200 -11.73 6.59 12.37
N VAL A 201 -11.04 6.42 13.50
CA VAL A 201 -11.64 5.93 14.75
C VAL A 201 -12.53 7.00 15.36
N LEU A 202 -12.08 8.26 15.35
CA LEU A 202 -12.85 9.38 15.88
C LEU A 202 -14.14 9.57 15.09
N LYS A 203 -14.09 9.50 13.76
CA LYS A 203 -15.27 9.62 12.90
C LYS A 203 -16.31 8.54 13.17
N GLU A 204 -15.89 7.28 13.35
CA GLU A 204 -16.82 6.19 13.70
C GLU A 204 -17.47 6.35 15.06
N LYS A 205 -16.78 6.99 16.00
CA LYS A 205 -17.33 7.31 17.33
C LYS A 205 -18.22 8.55 17.34
N GLY A 206 -18.48 9.17 16.17
CA GLY A 206 -19.24 10.41 16.06
C GLY A 206 -18.55 11.62 16.66
N ILE A 207 -17.24 11.56 16.89
CA ILE A 207 -16.47 12.69 17.43
C ILE A 207 -16.11 13.60 16.25
N PRO A 208 -16.50 14.88 16.24
CA PRO A 208 -16.17 15.82 15.17
C PRO A 208 -14.64 16.04 15.09
N PHE A 209 -14.16 16.31 13.87
CA PHE A 209 -12.74 16.65 13.60
C PHE A 209 -12.46 18.13 13.92
#